data_45c71a2b8c978fddf60294668cb0addb
#
_entry.id   45c71a2b8c978fddf60294668cb0addb
#
_cell.length_a   1.000
_cell.length_b   1.000
_cell.length_c   1.000
_cell.angle_alpha   90.00
_cell.angle_beta   90.00
_cell.angle_gamma   90.00
#
_symmetry.space_group_name_H-M   'P 1'
#
loop_
_entity.id
_entity.type
_entity.pdbx_description
1 polymer ?
#
loop_
_entity_poly.entity_id
_entity_poly.type
_entity_poly.pdbx_seq_one_letter_code
_entity_poly.pdbx_strand_id
1 'polypeptide(L)'
;MPQKAFIVLKSPREQDPSHFIQTMADKQEASVILFEDGIYHALLAEAAERLRTSAHEVLVSQEDLEARGFAPSDLKIGKATGYADLVDCIMERTERTITVG
;
A
#
# COMPACT_ATOMS: atom_id res chain seq x y z
N MET A 1 14.45 -13.80 0.76
CA MET A 1 14.05 -12.94 1.89
C MET A 1 12.55 -13.02 2.07
N PRO A 2 12.06 -13.19 3.30
CA PRO A 2 10.62 -13.21 3.52
C PRO A 2 10.00 -11.86 3.21
N GLN A 3 8.88 -11.88 2.52
CA GLN A 3 8.12 -10.69 2.19
C GLN A 3 6.95 -10.56 3.13
N LYS A 4 6.71 -9.35 3.60
CA LYS A 4 5.57 -9.04 4.45
C LYS A 4 4.68 -8.03 3.73
N ALA A 5 3.39 -8.34 3.65
CA ALA A 5 2.41 -7.45 3.04
C ALA A 5 1.67 -6.69 4.13
N PHE A 6 1.61 -5.38 3.99
CA PHE A 6 0.89 -4.50 4.91
C PHE A 6 -0.33 -3.95 4.18
N ILE A 7 -1.51 -4.33 4.64
CA ILE A 7 -2.77 -3.88 4.06
C ILE A 7 -3.24 -2.64 4.80
N VAL A 8 -3.42 -1.54 4.09
CA VAL A 8 -3.82 -0.25 4.65
C VAL A 8 -5.19 0.13 4.10
N LEU A 9 -6.15 0.30 4.99
CA LEU A 9 -7.53 0.62 4.64
C LEU A 9 -7.94 2.05 4.97
N LYS A 10 -7.19 2.72 5.85
CA LYS A 10 -7.54 4.06 6.33
C LYS A 10 -6.72 5.14 5.65
N SER A 11 -7.31 6.33 5.54
CA SER A 11 -6.67 7.46 4.88
C SER A 11 -5.51 8.03 5.73
N PRO A 12 -4.62 8.85 5.12
CA PRO A 12 -3.55 9.49 5.88
C PRO A 12 -4.02 10.41 7.00
N ARG A 13 -5.25 10.90 6.90
CA ARG A 13 -5.83 11.75 7.96
C ARG A 13 -6.17 10.96 9.19
N GLU A 14 -6.47 9.67 9.02
CA GLU A 14 -6.87 8.78 10.11
C GLU A 14 -5.69 8.02 10.69
N GLN A 15 -4.67 7.75 9.87
CA GLN A 15 -3.58 6.88 10.28
C GLN A 15 -2.34 7.10 9.41
N ASP A 16 -1.17 7.08 10.05
CA ASP A 16 0.11 7.04 9.37
C ASP A 16 0.75 5.68 9.65
N PRO A 17 0.77 4.76 8.68
CA PRO A 17 1.28 3.41 8.89
C PRO A 17 2.80 3.30 8.81
N SER A 18 3.51 4.35 8.38
CA SER A 18 4.93 4.23 8.08
C SER A 18 5.76 3.78 9.26
N HIS A 19 5.52 4.33 10.45
CA HIS A 19 6.26 3.94 11.64
C HIS A 19 6.02 2.47 11.99
N PHE A 20 4.78 2.03 11.93
CA PHE A 20 4.42 0.65 12.21
C PHE A 20 5.13 -0.29 11.22
N ILE A 21 5.11 0.05 9.93
CA ILE A 21 5.75 -0.76 8.90
C ILE A 21 7.25 -0.88 9.17
N GLN A 22 7.90 0.24 9.46
CA GLN A 22 9.34 0.27 9.74
C GLN A 22 9.71 -0.53 10.99
N THR A 23 8.81 -0.60 11.97
CA THR A 23 9.01 -1.39 13.17
C THR A 23 8.91 -2.88 12.90
N MET A 24 8.01 -3.27 11.98
CA MET A 24 7.69 -4.67 11.72
C MET A 24 8.56 -5.32 10.64
N ALA A 25 9.17 -4.53 9.77
CA ALA A 25 9.93 -5.07 8.64
C ALA A 25 10.96 -4.08 8.13
N ASP A 26 12.03 -4.63 7.53
CA ASP A 26 12.97 -3.81 6.77
C ASP A 26 12.30 -3.36 5.47
N LYS A 27 12.75 -2.24 4.94
CA LYS A 27 12.19 -1.68 3.71
C LYS A 27 12.13 -2.70 2.57
N GLN A 28 13.19 -3.49 2.39
CA GLN A 28 13.25 -4.47 1.30
C GLN A 28 12.33 -5.66 1.48
N GLU A 29 11.79 -5.83 2.69
CA GLU A 29 10.85 -6.91 2.99
C GLU A 29 9.40 -6.47 2.99
N ALA A 30 9.15 -5.16 2.88
CA ALA A 30 7.83 -4.59 3.04
C ALA A 30 7.17 -4.29 1.69
N SER A 31 5.98 -4.86 1.48
CA SER A 31 5.09 -4.51 0.38
C SER A 31 3.85 -3.90 1.00
N VAL A 32 3.43 -2.74 0.52
CA VAL A 32 2.25 -2.06 1.03
C VAL A 32 1.15 -2.17 0.00
N ILE A 33 -0.04 -2.58 0.45
CA ILE A 33 -1.20 -2.74 -0.42
C ILE A 33 -2.29 -1.81 0.10
N LEU A 34 -2.73 -0.90 -0.76
CA LEU A 34 -3.69 0.12 -0.40
C LEU A 34 -5.07 -0.20 -0.98
N PHE A 35 -6.04 -0.36 -0.08
CA PHE A 35 -7.44 -0.59 -0.43
C PHE A 35 -8.30 0.52 0.17
N GLU A 36 -9.48 0.70 -0.37
CA GLU A 36 -10.47 1.65 0.13
C GLU A 36 -9.84 3.03 0.31
N ASP A 37 -10.02 3.68 1.46
CA ASP A 37 -9.46 5.00 1.71
C ASP A 37 -7.94 4.99 1.87
N GLY A 38 -7.34 3.80 1.99
CA GLY A 38 -5.89 3.67 2.01
C GLY A 38 -5.23 4.16 0.74
N ILE A 39 -5.96 4.20 -0.38
CA ILE A 39 -5.39 4.68 -1.65
C ILE A 39 -4.89 6.12 -1.57
N TYR A 40 -5.44 6.91 -0.65
CA TYR A 40 -5.02 8.31 -0.50
C TYR A 40 -3.56 8.44 -0.06
N HIS A 41 -2.98 7.42 0.55
CA HIS A 41 -1.54 7.42 0.87
C HIS A 41 -0.67 7.52 -0.38
N ALA A 42 -1.18 7.06 -1.51
CA ALA A 42 -0.45 7.13 -2.77
C ALA A 42 -0.80 8.37 -3.60
N LEU A 43 -1.86 9.08 -3.21
CA LEU A 43 -2.33 10.26 -3.95
C LEU A 43 -1.82 11.57 -3.35
N LEU A 44 -1.46 11.59 -2.07
CA LEU A 44 -0.97 12.78 -1.39
C LEU A 44 0.56 12.72 -1.29
N ALA A 45 1.22 13.80 -1.69
CA ALA A 45 2.68 13.83 -1.81
C ALA A 45 3.41 13.48 -0.51
N GLU A 46 2.97 14.05 0.62
CA GLU A 46 3.62 13.79 1.91
C GLU A 46 3.48 12.33 2.35
N ALA A 47 2.26 11.78 2.21
CA ALA A 47 2.00 10.39 2.58
C ALA A 47 2.76 9.43 1.66
N ALA A 48 2.82 9.75 0.37
CA ALA A 48 3.56 8.94 -0.59
C ALA A 48 5.05 8.89 -0.23
N GLU A 49 5.61 10.02 0.20
CA GLU A 49 7.02 10.07 0.59
C GLU A 49 7.29 9.21 1.82
N ARG A 50 6.37 9.21 2.79
CA ARG A 50 6.50 8.35 3.96
C ARG A 50 6.49 6.86 3.58
N LEU A 51 5.64 6.48 2.63
CA LEU A 51 5.61 5.09 2.14
C LEU A 51 6.89 4.74 1.39
N ARG A 52 7.42 5.68 0.61
CA ARG A 52 8.66 5.45 -0.14
C ARG A 52 9.81 5.06 0.78
N THR A 53 9.87 5.64 1.97
CA THR A 53 10.93 5.33 2.93
C THR A 53 10.66 4.07 3.74
N SER A 54 9.43 3.57 3.71
CA SER A 54 9.01 2.43 4.56
C SER A 54 8.93 1.09 3.82
N ALA A 55 8.75 1.12 2.50
CA ALA A 55 8.52 -0.10 1.72
C ALA A 55 9.19 -0.02 0.36
N HIS A 56 9.52 -1.18 -0.19
CA HIS A 56 10.11 -1.24 -1.52
C HIS A 56 9.05 -1.35 -2.62
N GLU A 57 7.84 -1.72 -2.26
CA GLU A 57 6.76 -1.90 -3.21
C GLU A 57 5.46 -1.36 -2.63
N VAL A 58 4.71 -0.61 -3.45
CA VAL A 58 3.39 -0.13 -3.09
C VAL A 58 2.43 -0.50 -4.21
N LEU A 59 1.39 -1.24 -3.88
CA LEU A 59 0.35 -1.64 -4.82
C LEU A 59 -0.96 -0.96 -4.41
N VAL A 60 -1.66 -0.42 -5.39
CA VAL A 60 -2.88 0.36 -5.15
C VAL A 60 -4.04 -0.30 -5.86
N SER A 61 -5.13 -0.54 -5.16
CA SER A 61 -6.31 -1.14 -5.74
C SER A 61 -6.88 -0.25 -6.85
N GLN A 62 -6.84 -0.74 -8.08
CA GLN A 62 -7.36 -0.02 -9.23
C GLN A 62 -8.85 0.22 -9.12
N GLU A 63 -9.60 -0.77 -8.64
CA GLU A 63 -11.04 -0.65 -8.47
C GLU A 63 -11.42 0.45 -7.49
N ASP A 64 -10.66 0.57 -6.40
CA ASP A 64 -10.89 1.62 -5.42
C ASP A 64 -10.53 3.00 -5.95
N LEU A 65 -9.46 3.10 -6.76
CA LEU A 65 -9.11 4.35 -7.44
C LEU A 65 -10.26 4.80 -8.35
N GLU A 66 -10.74 3.89 -9.19
CA GLU A 66 -11.80 4.20 -10.15
C GLU A 66 -13.11 4.57 -9.43
N ALA A 67 -13.44 3.85 -8.35
CA ALA A 67 -14.63 4.13 -7.57
C ALA A 67 -14.64 5.53 -6.98
N ARG A 68 -13.46 6.11 -6.75
CA ARG A 68 -13.31 7.44 -6.18
C ARG A 68 -12.96 8.51 -7.22
N GLY A 69 -13.00 8.15 -8.51
CA GLY A 69 -12.81 9.10 -9.60
C GLY A 69 -11.36 9.42 -9.93
N PHE A 70 -10.42 8.58 -9.51
CA PHE A 70 -9.01 8.79 -9.81
C PHE A 70 -8.53 7.86 -10.92
N ALA A 71 -7.47 8.29 -11.61
CA ALA A 71 -6.80 7.51 -12.64
C ALA A 71 -5.42 7.06 -12.14
N PRO A 72 -4.84 5.99 -12.72
CA PRO A 72 -3.48 5.58 -12.35
C PRO A 72 -2.45 6.69 -12.47
N SER A 73 -2.65 7.63 -13.41
CA SER A 73 -1.74 8.77 -13.60
C SER A 73 -1.76 9.75 -12.42
N ASP A 74 -2.75 9.67 -11.54
CA ASP A 74 -2.83 10.54 -10.36
C ASP A 74 -1.93 10.07 -9.22
N LEU A 75 -1.43 8.83 -9.29
CA LEU A 75 -0.60 8.26 -8.23
C LEU A 75 0.74 8.97 -8.12
N LYS A 76 1.15 9.27 -6.90
CA LYS A 76 2.46 9.83 -6.58
C LYS A 76 3.47 8.73 -6.29
N ILE A 77 3.00 7.53 -5.96
CA ILE A 77 3.82 6.36 -5.70
C ILE A 77 2.99 5.11 -6.01
N GLY A 78 3.67 4.02 -6.29
CA GLY A 78 3.02 2.72 -6.44
C GLY A 78 2.44 2.49 -7.80
N LYS A 79 1.77 1.37 -7.94
CA LYS A 79 1.21 0.90 -9.20
C LYS A 79 -0.24 0.50 -9.01
N ALA A 80 -1.11 1.00 -9.88
CA ALA A 80 -2.51 0.58 -9.90
C ALA A 80 -2.58 -0.88 -10.32
N THR A 81 -3.20 -1.72 -9.49
CA THR A 81 -3.20 -3.17 -9.67
C THR A 81 -4.63 -3.69 -9.48
N GLY A 82 -5.06 -4.55 -10.37
CA GLY A 82 -6.40 -5.14 -10.28
C GLY A 82 -6.53 -6.03 -9.05
N TYR A 83 -7.75 -6.16 -8.57
CA TYR A 83 -8.02 -6.88 -7.34
C TYR A 83 -7.52 -8.33 -7.37
N ALA A 84 -7.71 -9.03 -8.49
CA ALA A 84 -7.25 -10.40 -8.62
C ALA A 84 -5.73 -10.52 -8.47
N ASP A 85 -4.98 -9.58 -9.06
CA ASP A 85 -3.52 -9.57 -8.96
C ASP A 85 -3.06 -9.21 -7.55
N LEU A 86 -3.82 -8.37 -6.84
CA LEU A 86 -3.51 -8.06 -5.44
C LEU A 86 -3.69 -9.29 -4.56
N VAL A 87 -4.75 -10.04 -4.78
CA VAL A 87 -4.98 -11.28 -4.04
C VAL A 87 -3.88 -12.29 -4.32
N ASP A 88 -3.47 -12.45 -5.58
CA ASP A 88 -2.38 -13.33 -5.94
C ASP A 88 -1.07 -12.92 -5.25
N CYS A 89 -0.80 -11.63 -5.20
CA CYS A 89 0.39 -11.11 -4.51
C CYS A 89 0.38 -11.51 -3.03
N ILE A 90 -0.75 -11.31 -2.38
CA ILE A 90 -0.90 -11.66 -0.96
C ILE A 90 -0.73 -13.16 -0.73
N MET A 91 -1.34 -13.97 -1.58
CA MET A 91 -1.35 -15.42 -1.39
C MET A 91 -0.05 -16.11 -1.79
N GLU A 92 0.62 -15.62 -2.82
CA GLU A 92 1.77 -16.32 -3.43
C GLU A 92 3.12 -15.70 -3.13
N ARG A 93 3.19 -14.37 -3.00
CA ARG A 93 4.46 -13.66 -2.90
C ARG A 93 4.84 -13.24 -1.49
N THR A 94 3.89 -13.27 -0.57
CA THR A 94 4.16 -12.80 0.79
C THR A 94 4.09 -13.96 1.78
N GLU A 95 5.02 -13.95 2.71
CA GLU A 95 5.07 -14.95 3.77
C GLU A 95 4.10 -14.61 4.91
N ARG A 96 3.88 -13.31 5.12
CA ARG A 96 3.00 -12.84 6.18
C ARG A 96 2.24 -11.61 5.75
N THR A 97 0.97 -11.56 6.09
CA THR A 97 0.09 -10.42 5.79
C THR A 97 -0.38 -9.78 7.08
N ILE A 98 -0.22 -8.46 7.17
CA ILE A 98 -0.58 -7.70 8.37
C ILE A 98 -1.51 -6.57 7.95
N THR A 99 -2.69 -6.51 8.56
CA THR A 99 -3.62 -5.40 8.34
C THR A 99 -3.29 -4.30 9.33
N VAL A 100 -3.01 -3.10 8.81
CA VAL A 100 -2.68 -1.94 9.63
C VAL A 100 -3.97 -1.19 9.96
N GLY A 101 -4.25 -1.00 11.22
CA GLY A 101 -5.45 -0.26 11.56
C GLY A 101 -6.00 -0.49 12.93
#